data_107a2057f24ce6dc3d5b2e520448d9a6
#
_entry.id   107a2057f24ce6dc3d5b2e520448d9a6
#
_cell.length_a   1.000
_cell.length_b   1.000
_cell.length_c   1.000
_cell.angle_alpha   90.00
_cell.angle_beta   90.00
_cell.angle_gamma   90.00
#
_symmetry.space_group_name_H-M   'P 1'
#
loop_
_entity.id
_entity.type
_entity.pdbx_description
1 polymer ?
#
loop_
_entity_poly.entity_id
_entity_poly.type
_entity_poly.pdbx_seq_one_letter_code
_entity_poly.pdbx_strand_id
1 'polypeptide(L)'
;MNTDEIYAKIPHGKDDKPFLLFEPNKVMEYDIYDVDGPFAMTNKELVGCNVVLPFSKPMRTDIAGIATVNGKSVPVVVAMSQIWNMDIWWAGIKFGGALREYGQKATVTVSGFVDTDGNEMIPAQFTVHTAEKVKAKKEDIVHEKVALNAAEEGIVLLKNENGTLPLSVDETLNVFGKGQHEFRFCAIGAGKTNPRYNVSFLEAAEHSRFMLNSELSEFYACGEDTLPPEELVTKAKEKSDKAIMLISRSMGEGFDATSRKGEFYATDEEDALLKFLRKNFAKVIVILNTGYPIGTEFLEGADAILYTGFGGMLAGQAIVNVLNGTVNPSGKLPDTWAKRYEDIPSSKNFYNAVEGKPRIGTDCGEIWLDTVYEEGIYVGYRYFQTFGKEVGFPFGFGLSYTNFSIRAKGISYDGKSLHFTAEVANTGKVAGKETVQIYLKKPNGKIEKPVRELVDFEKTRLLSPKEMQTFSFSVPNSSMTSYDEETSSYVMEKGIYEVFVGSSVAAEKAGEFRLTADKTVQTVKPVMRPIEEIKELSQKDEKGTYPTGARSGVKEGITYL
;
A
#
# COMPACT_ATOMS: atom_id res chain seq x y z
N MET A 1 -24.30 -1.42 24.07
CA MET A 1 -25.43 -2.37 24.21
C MET A 1 -24.83 -3.67 24.72
N ASN A 2 -25.40 -4.25 25.77
CA ASN A 2 -24.93 -5.53 26.31
C ASN A 2 -25.28 -6.62 25.29
N THR A 3 -24.34 -7.50 24.99
CA THR A 3 -24.51 -8.61 24.04
C THR A 3 -25.70 -9.51 24.37
N ASP A 4 -25.96 -9.73 25.66
CA ASP A 4 -27.13 -10.49 26.13
C ASP A 4 -28.47 -9.82 25.76
N GLU A 5 -28.49 -8.48 25.68
CA GLU A 5 -29.68 -7.74 25.23
C GLU A 5 -29.92 -7.84 23.71
N ILE A 6 -28.85 -8.00 22.93
CA ILE A 6 -28.96 -8.23 21.49
C ILE A 6 -29.46 -9.64 21.23
N TYR A 7 -28.90 -10.65 21.92
CA TYR A 7 -29.35 -12.05 21.78
C TYR A 7 -30.74 -12.31 22.35
N ALA A 8 -31.15 -11.64 23.43
CA ALA A 8 -32.50 -11.74 24.00
C ALA A 8 -33.59 -11.13 23.10
N LYS A 9 -33.24 -10.27 22.15
CA LYS A 9 -34.15 -9.66 21.16
C LYS A 9 -34.20 -10.41 19.84
N ILE A 10 -33.40 -11.48 19.67
CA ILE A 10 -33.46 -12.34 18.47
C ILE A 10 -34.76 -13.12 18.54
N PRO A 11 -35.68 -12.99 17.59
CA PRO A 11 -36.87 -13.82 17.54
C PRO A 11 -36.42 -15.26 17.32
N HIS A 12 -36.58 -16.12 18.31
CA HIS A 12 -36.49 -17.58 18.12
C HIS A 12 -37.67 -17.99 17.25
N GLY A 13 -37.46 -18.08 15.93
CA GLY A 13 -38.51 -18.48 14.98
C GLY A 13 -38.96 -19.91 15.28
N LYS A 14 -40.25 -20.18 15.04
CA LYS A 14 -40.86 -21.52 15.22
C LYS A 14 -40.25 -22.60 14.32
N ASP A 15 -39.54 -22.18 13.28
CA ASP A 15 -38.90 -23.08 12.31
C ASP A 15 -37.39 -22.90 12.45
N ASP A 16 -36.70 -23.65 13.09
CA ASP A 16 -35.27 -23.71 13.43
C ASP A 16 -34.26 -23.29 12.31
N LYS A 17 -34.70 -22.43 11.39
CA LYS A 17 -33.95 -21.93 10.23
C LYS A 17 -33.07 -20.76 10.57
N PRO A 18 -31.84 -20.67 10.01
CA PRO A 18 -30.98 -19.49 10.16
C PRO A 18 -31.56 -18.26 9.45
N PHE A 19 -31.30 -17.08 9.98
CA PHE A 19 -31.68 -15.78 9.38
C PHE A 19 -30.60 -14.73 9.64
N LEU A 20 -30.62 -13.66 8.85
CA LEU A 20 -29.73 -12.52 9.05
C LEU A 20 -30.29 -11.56 10.10
N LEU A 21 -29.41 -11.09 10.98
CA LEU A 21 -29.76 -10.13 12.03
C LEU A 21 -29.61 -8.71 11.48
N PHE A 22 -30.70 -8.06 11.20
CA PHE A 22 -30.75 -6.63 10.85
C PHE A 22 -32.10 -6.03 11.31
N GLU A 23 -32.14 -4.70 11.43
CA GLU A 23 -33.39 -4.01 11.78
C GLU A 23 -34.31 -3.96 10.55
N PRO A 24 -35.47 -4.64 10.56
CA PRO A 24 -36.45 -4.53 9.49
C PRO A 24 -36.86 -3.05 9.31
N ASN A 25 -36.93 -2.59 8.08
CA ASN A 25 -37.30 -1.21 7.68
C ASN A 25 -36.24 -0.13 7.97
N LYS A 26 -35.08 -0.46 8.49
CA LYS A 26 -33.95 0.48 8.55
C LYS A 26 -33.24 0.50 7.19
N VAL A 27 -33.08 1.69 6.62
CA VAL A 27 -32.23 1.89 5.45
C VAL A 27 -30.78 1.93 5.96
N MET A 28 -29.94 1.03 5.43
CA MET A 28 -28.54 1.02 5.76
C MET A 28 -27.81 2.05 4.87
N GLU A 29 -27.15 3.01 5.50
CA GLU A 29 -26.25 3.94 4.81
C GLU A 29 -24.85 3.35 4.76
N TYR A 30 -24.18 3.48 3.63
CA TYR A 30 -22.77 3.12 3.48
C TYR A 30 -22.09 4.09 2.49
N ASP A 31 -20.79 4.26 2.65
CA ASP A 31 -19.97 4.97 1.66
C ASP A 31 -19.77 4.02 0.46
N ILE A 32 -20.05 4.51 -0.77
CA ILE A 32 -19.89 3.72 -2.00
C ILE A 32 -18.45 3.19 -2.20
N TYR A 33 -17.49 3.85 -1.58
CA TYR A 33 -16.08 3.46 -1.60
C TYR A 33 -15.62 2.76 -0.32
N ASP A 34 -16.52 2.57 0.65
CA ASP A 34 -16.25 1.77 1.84
C ASP A 34 -16.42 0.28 1.51
N VAL A 35 -15.40 -0.26 0.88
CA VAL A 35 -15.37 -1.68 0.51
C VAL A 35 -14.88 -2.59 1.64
N ASP A 36 -14.71 -2.05 2.86
CA ASP A 36 -14.18 -2.80 3.99
C ASP A 36 -15.18 -2.91 5.12
N GLY A 37 -16.42 -2.79 4.95
CA GLY A 37 -17.48 -2.95 5.96
C GLY A 37 -17.07 -2.76 7.45
N PRO A 38 -17.98 -2.57 8.36
CA PRO A 38 -17.64 -2.22 9.75
C PRO A 38 -16.90 -3.32 10.53
N PHE A 39 -16.82 -4.53 10.01
CA PHE A 39 -16.22 -5.70 10.66
C PHE A 39 -15.04 -6.32 9.88
N ALA A 40 -14.50 -5.63 8.88
CA ALA A 40 -13.34 -6.10 8.11
C ALA A 40 -12.11 -6.36 8.99
N MET A 41 -12.00 -5.68 10.13
CA MET A 41 -10.91 -5.88 11.09
C MET A 41 -10.94 -7.24 11.80
N THR A 42 -12.06 -7.94 11.80
CA THR A 42 -12.23 -9.21 12.54
C THR A 42 -11.98 -10.44 11.67
N ASN A 43 -12.07 -10.31 10.35
CA ASN A 43 -11.82 -11.42 9.42
C ASN A 43 -11.44 -10.91 8.03
N LYS A 44 -10.29 -11.39 7.49
CA LYS A 44 -9.81 -11.03 6.16
C LYS A 44 -10.76 -11.38 5.01
N GLU A 45 -11.60 -12.40 5.17
CA GLU A 45 -12.59 -12.78 4.15
C GLU A 45 -13.70 -11.73 3.99
N LEU A 46 -13.93 -10.92 5.04
CA LEU A 46 -14.87 -9.81 5.02
C LEU A 46 -14.31 -8.52 4.44
N VAL A 47 -13.00 -8.48 4.21
CA VAL A 47 -12.36 -7.34 3.55
C VAL A 47 -12.90 -7.20 2.12
N GLY A 48 -13.27 -5.99 1.75
CA GLY A 48 -13.92 -5.72 0.47
C GLY A 48 -15.44 -5.89 0.47
N CYS A 49 -16.06 -6.26 1.60
CA CYS A 49 -17.52 -6.35 1.71
C CYS A 49 -18.12 -4.99 2.09
N ASN A 50 -19.06 -4.52 1.30
CA ASN A 50 -19.76 -3.24 1.55
C ASN A 50 -20.78 -3.35 2.69
N VAL A 51 -21.42 -4.53 2.81
CA VAL A 51 -22.36 -4.84 3.89
C VAL A 51 -21.96 -6.16 4.54
N VAL A 52 -21.93 -6.16 5.87
CA VAL A 52 -21.63 -7.35 6.68
C VAL A 52 -22.73 -7.50 7.71
N LEU A 53 -23.44 -8.64 7.67
CA LEU A 53 -24.55 -8.93 8.54
C LEU A 53 -24.35 -10.26 9.27
N PRO A 54 -24.60 -10.33 10.60
CA PRO A 54 -24.47 -11.56 11.35
C PRO A 54 -25.63 -12.51 11.06
N PHE A 55 -25.32 -13.80 11.06
CA PHE A 55 -26.34 -14.86 11.08
C PHE A 55 -26.78 -15.17 12.51
N SER A 56 -27.99 -15.66 12.65
CA SER A 56 -28.56 -16.13 13.93
C SER A 56 -28.01 -17.47 14.42
N LYS A 57 -27.30 -18.21 13.57
CA LYS A 57 -26.76 -19.55 13.81
C LYS A 57 -25.40 -19.77 13.14
N PRO A 58 -24.67 -20.83 13.55
CA PRO A 58 -23.49 -21.31 12.82
C PRO A 58 -23.82 -21.71 11.39
N MET A 59 -23.01 -21.22 10.44
CA MET A 59 -23.23 -21.42 9.01
C MET A 59 -22.12 -22.28 8.37
N ARG A 60 -22.45 -22.96 7.30
CA ARG A 60 -21.47 -23.66 6.46
C ARG A 60 -20.75 -22.65 5.59
N THR A 61 -19.41 -22.64 5.63
CA THR A 61 -18.57 -21.76 4.83
C THR A 61 -18.25 -22.33 3.43
N ASP A 62 -18.53 -23.61 3.22
CA ASP A 62 -18.32 -24.29 1.94
C ASP A 62 -19.53 -24.19 0.99
N ILE A 63 -20.64 -23.59 1.42
CA ILE A 63 -21.82 -23.33 0.60
C ILE A 63 -21.95 -21.82 0.37
N ALA A 64 -21.72 -21.40 -0.85
CA ALA A 64 -21.94 -20.01 -1.26
C ALA A 64 -23.44 -19.72 -1.34
N GLY A 65 -23.87 -18.64 -0.66
CA GLY A 65 -25.22 -18.11 -0.83
C GLY A 65 -25.35 -17.28 -2.11
N ILE A 66 -26.52 -16.70 -2.28
CA ILE A 66 -26.84 -15.82 -3.40
C ILE A 66 -27.16 -14.43 -2.84
N ALA A 67 -26.52 -13.41 -3.38
CA ALA A 67 -26.87 -12.01 -3.12
C ALA A 67 -27.15 -11.27 -4.43
N THR A 68 -28.13 -10.37 -4.42
CA THR A 68 -28.40 -9.48 -5.55
C THR A 68 -28.56 -8.04 -5.09
N VAL A 69 -28.16 -7.10 -5.94
CA VAL A 69 -28.41 -5.67 -5.77
C VAL A 69 -29.24 -5.20 -6.96
N ASN A 70 -30.45 -4.71 -6.71
CA ASN A 70 -31.44 -4.37 -7.76
C ASN A 70 -31.62 -5.49 -8.80
N GLY A 71 -31.59 -6.74 -8.35
CA GLY A 71 -31.73 -7.93 -9.19
C GLY A 71 -30.46 -8.38 -9.94
N LYS A 72 -29.37 -7.65 -9.87
CA LYS A 72 -28.06 -8.09 -10.40
C LYS A 72 -27.32 -8.89 -9.34
N SER A 73 -26.78 -10.06 -9.70
CA SER A 73 -25.97 -10.89 -8.80
C SER A 73 -24.69 -10.17 -8.38
N VAL A 74 -24.34 -10.28 -7.13
CA VAL A 74 -23.12 -9.71 -6.56
C VAL A 74 -22.39 -10.76 -5.72
N PRO A 75 -21.06 -10.68 -5.59
CA PRO A 75 -20.32 -11.61 -4.75
C PRO A 75 -20.75 -11.56 -3.28
N VAL A 76 -20.80 -12.72 -2.66
CA VAL A 76 -21.11 -12.86 -1.24
C VAL A 76 -20.22 -13.93 -0.63
N VAL A 77 -19.78 -13.70 0.60
CA VAL A 77 -18.95 -14.62 1.36
C VAL A 77 -19.59 -14.95 2.71
N VAL A 78 -19.30 -16.14 3.22
CA VAL A 78 -19.60 -16.51 4.60
C VAL A 78 -18.29 -16.59 5.36
N ALA A 79 -18.21 -15.90 6.47
CA ALA A 79 -17.02 -15.92 7.31
C ALA A 79 -17.42 -16.06 8.78
N MET A 80 -16.58 -16.69 9.59
CA MET A 80 -16.71 -16.77 11.03
C MET A 80 -15.65 -15.90 11.69
N SER A 81 -16.04 -15.11 12.65
CA SER A 81 -15.12 -14.33 13.49
C SER A 81 -15.42 -14.60 14.96
N GLN A 82 -14.37 -14.67 15.75
CA GLN A 82 -14.49 -14.74 17.20
C GLN A 82 -14.44 -13.33 17.77
N ILE A 83 -15.53 -12.90 18.42
CA ILE A 83 -15.60 -11.59 19.08
C ILE A 83 -16.00 -11.84 20.53
N TRP A 84 -15.18 -11.38 21.49
CA TRP A 84 -15.39 -11.57 22.92
C TRP A 84 -15.71 -13.02 23.33
N ASN A 85 -14.91 -13.96 22.82
CA ASN A 85 -15.09 -15.40 23.05
C ASN A 85 -16.41 -15.99 22.49
N MET A 86 -17.03 -15.32 21.54
CA MET A 86 -18.22 -15.82 20.84
C MET A 86 -17.94 -15.97 19.36
N ASP A 87 -18.28 -17.15 18.81
CA ASP A 87 -18.22 -17.40 17.38
C ASP A 87 -19.41 -16.75 16.69
N ILE A 88 -19.16 -15.80 15.81
CA ILE A 88 -20.18 -15.10 15.05
C ILE A 88 -19.97 -15.41 13.57
N TRP A 89 -21.00 -15.90 12.90
CA TRP A 89 -21.03 -16.10 11.46
C TRP A 89 -21.58 -14.88 10.75
N TRP A 90 -20.95 -14.48 9.65
CA TRP A 90 -21.24 -13.27 8.91
C TRP A 90 -21.54 -13.56 7.45
N ALA A 91 -22.54 -12.87 6.88
CA ALA A 91 -22.69 -12.70 5.45
C ALA A 91 -22.01 -11.40 5.04
N GLY A 92 -20.95 -11.49 4.26
CA GLY A 92 -20.29 -10.35 3.65
C GLY A 92 -20.73 -10.18 2.21
N ILE A 93 -21.27 -9.02 1.83
CA ILE A 93 -21.82 -8.73 0.50
C ILE A 93 -20.96 -7.67 -0.17
N LYS A 94 -20.47 -7.96 -1.37
CA LYS A 94 -19.67 -7.03 -2.18
C LYS A 94 -20.54 -6.46 -3.30
N PHE A 95 -20.73 -5.16 -3.30
CA PHE A 95 -21.59 -4.52 -4.33
C PHE A 95 -20.87 -4.32 -5.67
N GLY A 96 -19.54 -4.30 -5.66
CA GLY A 96 -18.75 -4.08 -6.87
C GLY A 96 -19.21 -2.81 -7.62
N GLY A 97 -19.45 -2.96 -8.92
CA GLY A 97 -19.95 -1.87 -9.75
C GLY A 97 -21.47 -1.65 -9.73
N ALA A 98 -22.22 -2.39 -8.88
CA ALA A 98 -23.69 -2.31 -8.88
C ALA A 98 -24.24 -1.02 -8.25
N LEU A 99 -23.48 -0.37 -7.36
CA LEU A 99 -23.78 0.92 -6.75
C LEU A 99 -22.53 1.80 -6.78
N ARG A 100 -22.54 2.85 -7.59
CA ARG A 100 -21.36 3.69 -7.86
C ARG A 100 -21.56 5.17 -7.57
N GLU A 101 -22.80 5.62 -7.38
CA GLU A 101 -23.09 7.03 -7.25
C GLU A 101 -23.60 7.36 -5.85
N TYR A 102 -23.29 8.56 -5.39
CA TYR A 102 -23.84 9.08 -4.14
C TYR A 102 -25.35 9.28 -4.24
N GLY A 103 -26.04 9.07 -3.13
CA GLY A 103 -27.50 9.29 -3.04
C GLY A 103 -28.36 8.22 -3.72
N GLN A 104 -27.78 7.10 -4.13
CA GLN A 104 -28.54 5.98 -4.71
C GLN A 104 -29.22 5.14 -3.64
N LYS A 105 -30.39 4.58 -3.97
CA LYS A 105 -31.08 3.55 -3.19
C LYS A 105 -31.10 2.25 -3.96
N ALA A 106 -30.86 1.15 -3.26
CA ALA A 106 -30.92 -0.18 -3.86
C ALA A 106 -31.57 -1.17 -2.93
N THR A 107 -32.22 -2.16 -3.53
CA THR A 107 -32.75 -3.32 -2.84
C THR A 107 -31.74 -4.45 -2.92
N VAL A 108 -31.34 -4.97 -1.76
CA VAL A 108 -30.46 -6.13 -1.64
C VAL A 108 -31.30 -7.33 -1.24
N THR A 109 -31.11 -8.46 -1.93
CA THR A 109 -31.69 -9.74 -1.55
C THR A 109 -30.59 -10.75 -1.24
N VAL A 110 -30.81 -11.59 -0.25
CA VAL A 110 -29.85 -12.62 0.20
C VAL A 110 -30.60 -13.92 0.47
N SER A 111 -30.09 -15.04 -0.05
CA SER A 111 -30.71 -16.37 0.10
C SER A 111 -29.69 -17.49 -0.10
N GLY A 112 -30.11 -18.74 0.07
CA GLY A 112 -29.35 -19.93 -0.31
C GLY A 112 -28.20 -20.31 0.61
N PHE A 113 -28.01 -19.62 1.73
CA PHE A 113 -27.05 -20.05 2.76
C PHE A 113 -27.62 -21.19 3.59
N VAL A 114 -26.77 -22.07 4.09
CA VAL A 114 -27.16 -23.28 4.85
C VAL A 114 -26.40 -23.29 6.17
N ASP A 115 -27.11 -23.61 7.27
CA ASP A 115 -26.50 -23.78 8.58
C ASP A 115 -25.75 -25.13 8.71
N THR A 116 -25.06 -25.32 9.82
CA THR A 116 -24.30 -26.54 10.08
C THR A 116 -25.19 -27.77 10.22
N ASP A 117 -26.49 -27.60 10.47
CA ASP A 117 -27.50 -28.67 10.59
C ASP A 117 -28.15 -29.01 9.24
N GLY A 118 -27.84 -28.28 8.18
CA GLY A 118 -28.36 -28.48 6.82
C GLY A 118 -29.65 -27.72 6.53
N ASN A 119 -30.07 -26.77 7.36
CA ASN A 119 -31.25 -25.96 7.11
C ASN A 119 -30.92 -24.73 6.26
N GLU A 120 -31.71 -24.52 5.21
CA GLU A 120 -31.59 -23.32 4.37
C GLU A 120 -32.10 -22.09 5.12
N MET A 121 -31.36 -20.95 4.97
CA MET A 121 -31.70 -19.67 5.60
C MET A 121 -33.07 -19.13 5.13
N ILE A 122 -33.74 -18.39 5.99
CA ILE A 122 -34.89 -17.57 5.59
C ILE A 122 -34.38 -16.46 4.68
N PRO A 123 -34.86 -16.36 3.42
CA PRO A 123 -34.46 -15.29 2.50
C PRO A 123 -34.66 -13.90 3.11
N ALA A 124 -33.69 -13.04 2.96
CA ALA A 124 -33.70 -11.68 3.49
C ALA A 124 -33.73 -10.65 2.35
N GLN A 125 -34.48 -9.56 2.58
CA GLN A 125 -34.50 -8.41 1.70
C GLN A 125 -34.40 -7.13 2.52
N PHE A 126 -33.53 -6.22 2.13
CA PHE A 126 -33.37 -4.93 2.79
C PHE A 126 -32.97 -3.84 1.79
N THR A 127 -33.07 -2.59 2.21
CA THR A 127 -32.69 -1.43 1.39
C THR A 127 -31.38 -0.85 1.89
N VAL A 128 -30.49 -0.53 0.97
CA VAL A 128 -29.28 0.24 1.23
C VAL A 128 -29.38 1.61 0.57
N HIS A 129 -28.73 2.60 1.16
CA HIS A 129 -28.62 3.95 0.65
C HIS A 129 -27.16 4.35 0.63
N THR A 130 -26.66 4.78 -0.53
CA THR A 130 -25.32 5.34 -0.60
C THR A 130 -25.30 6.73 0.03
N ALA A 131 -24.19 7.06 0.71
CA ALA A 131 -24.03 8.36 1.34
C ALA A 131 -24.31 9.52 0.37
N GLU A 132 -24.83 10.62 0.89
CA GLU A 132 -25.03 11.83 0.10
C GLU A 132 -23.72 12.59 -0.07
N LYS A 133 -23.50 13.13 -1.27
CA LYS A 133 -22.33 13.99 -1.51
C LYS A 133 -22.49 15.31 -0.76
N VAL A 134 -21.67 15.51 0.26
CA VAL A 134 -21.71 16.72 1.08
C VAL A 134 -21.17 17.93 0.29
N LYS A 135 -21.92 19.04 0.27
CA LYS A 135 -21.47 20.28 -0.40
C LYS A 135 -20.23 20.85 0.28
N ALA A 136 -19.21 21.18 -0.53
CA ALA A 136 -17.98 21.79 -0.06
C ALA A 136 -18.21 23.20 0.52
N LYS A 137 -17.60 23.50 1.66
CA LYS A 137 -17.44 24.88 2.15
C LYS A 137 -16.23 25.54 1.46
N LYS A 138 -16.06 26.85 1.63
CA LYS A 138 -14.95 27.57 1.00
C LYS A 138 -13.56 27.07 1.45
N GLU A 139 -13.43 26.74 2.72
CA GLU A 139 -12.20 26.19 3.31
C GLU A 139 -11.89 24.80 2.74
N ASP A 140 -12.92 24.01 2.50
CA ASP A 140 -12.79 22.65 1.97
C ASP A 140 -12.17 22.64 0.58
N ILE A 141 -12.48 23.63 -0.28
CA ILE A 141 -11.92 23.76 -1.64
C ILE A 141 -10.40 23.97 -1.57
N VAL A 142 -9.91 24.69 -0.56
CA VAL A 142 -8.46 24.87 -0.34
C VAL A 142 -7.82 23.56 0.09
N HIS A 143 -8.45 22.84 1.01
CA HIS A 143 -7.94 21.55 1.50
C HIS A 143 -7.96 20.48 0.42
N GLU A 144 -8.99 20.45 -0.43
CA GLU A 144 -9.05 19.55 -1.59
C GLU A 144 -7.89 19.78 -2.56
N LYS A 145 -7.54 21.04 -2.79
CA LYS A 145 -6.38 21.38 -3.63
C LYS A 145 -5.07 20.86 -3.05
N VAL A 146 -4.90 20.99 -1.73
CA VAL A 146 -3.71 20.47 -1.04
C VAL A 146 -3.70 18.93 -1.11
N ALA A 147 -4.84 18.28 -0.87
CA ALA A 147 -4.96 16.82 -0.94
C ALA A 147 -4.67 16.29 -2.36
N LEU A 148 -5.22 16.95 -3.39
CA LEU A 148 -4.93 16.59 -4.79
C LEU A 148 -3.43 16.74 -5.11
N ASN A 149 -2.83 17.89 -4.77
CA ASN A 149 -1.40 18.11 -5.01
C ASN A 149 -0.54 17.07 -4.29
N ALA A 150 -0.88 16.72 -3.05
CA ALA A 150 -0.15 15.69 -2.30
C ALA A 150 -0.25 14.31 -2.96
N ALA A 151 -1.44 13.93 -3.44
CA ALA A 151 -1.65 12.69 -4.16
C ALA A 151 -0.85 12.67 -5.48
N GLU A 152 -0.90 13.75 -6.27
CA GLU A 152 -0.15 13.89 -7.52
C GLU A 152 1.36 13.80 -7.32
N GLU A 153 1.89 14.45 -6.29
CA GLU A 153 3.32 14.43 -5.96
C GLU A 153 3.78 13.12 -5.31
N GLY A 154 2.83 12.34 -4.78
CA GLY A 154 3.08 11.02 -4.20
C GLY A 154 3.11 9.88 -5.23
N ILE A 155 2.52 10.05 -6.41
CA ILE A 155 2.54 9.00 -7.46
C ILE A 155 3.95 8.79 -7.98
N VAL A 156 4.38 7.53 -7.99
CA VAL A 156 5.71 7.11 -8.44
C VAL A 156 5.62 6.38 -9.77
N LEU A 157 6.32 6.87 -10.78
CA LEU A 157 6.49 6.17 -12.05
C LEU A 157 7.65 5.18 -11.91
N LEU A 158 7.33 3.88 -11.85
CA LEU A 158 8.31 2.82 -11.65
C LEU A 158 8.92 2.30 -12.96
N LYS A 159 8.15 2.35 -14.04
CA LYS A 159 8.58 1.91 -15.38
C LYS A 159 7.87 2.72 -16.45
N ASN A 160 8.56 3.04 -17.55
CA ASN A 160 7.97 3.72 -18.71
C ASN A 160 8.79 3.44 -19.98
N GLU A 161 8.59 2.29 -20.56
CA GLU A 161 9.32 1.87 -21.77
C GLU A 161 8.76 2.56 -23.02
N ASN A 162 9.67 3.06 -23.86
CA ASN A 162 9.36 3.68 -25.15
C ASN A 162 8.32 4.81 -25.06
N GLY A 163 8.25 5.53 -23.94
CA GLY A 163 7.31 6.62 -23.77
C GLY A 163 5.83 6.15 -23.82
N THR A 164 5.52 5.01 -23.23
CA THR A 164 4.16 4.47 -23.13
C THR A 164 3.22 5.46 -22.43
N LEU A 165 3.73 6.17 -21.42
CA LEU A 165 3.07 7.29 -20.75
C LEU A 165 3.83 8.61 -21.05
N PRO A 166 3.14 9.76 -21.09
CA PRO A 166 1.68 9.93 -20.89
C PRO A 166 0.87 9.43 -22.07
N LEU A 167 -0.41 9.12 -21.81
CA LEU A 167 -1.39 8.77 -22.82
C LEU A 167 -1.88 10.03 -23.58
N SER A 168 -2.37 9.83 -24.79
CA SER A 168 -3.12 10.87 -25.49
C SER A 168 -4.39 11.23 -24.71
N VAL A 169 -4.72 12.50 -24.61
CA VAL A 169 -5.88 12.97 -23.81
C VAL A 169 -7.23 12.45 -24.31
N ASP A 170 -7.32 12.05 -25.57
CA ASP A 170 -8.53 11.49 -26.20
C ASP A 170 -8.44 9.95 -26.34
N GLU A 171 -7.54 9.29 -25.61
CA GLU A 171 -7.36 7.84 -25.62
C GLU A 171 -8.57 7.12 -25.03
N THR A 172 -8.92 5.96 -25.60
CA THR A 172 -9.87 5.06 -24.95
C THR A 172 -9.13 4.19 -23.92
N LEU A 173 -9.60 4.22 -22.69
CA LEU A 173 -9.03 3.44 -21.61
C LEU A 173 -9.68 2.05 -21.56
N ASN A 174 -8.94 1.02 -21.94
CA ASN A 174 -9.28 -0.38 -21.70
C ASN A 174 -8.77 -0.78 -20.32
N VAL A 175 -9.61 -0.70 -19.29
CA VAL A 175 -9.24 -0.99 -17.91
C VAL A 175 -9.64 -2.42 -17.55
N PHE A 176 -8.67 -3.20 -17.12
CA PHE A 176 -8.79 -4.60 -16.74
C PHE A 176 -8.53 -4.78 -15.23
N GLY A 177 -9.13 -5.80 -14.68
CA GLY A 177 -9.00 -6.16 -13.28
C GLY A 177 -10.07 -5.54 -12.39
N LYS A 178 -10.44 -6.27 -11.34
CA LYS A 178 -11.45 -5.87 -10.34
C LYS A 178 -11.04 -4.64 -9.54
N GLY A 179 -9.73 -4.34 -9.45
CA GLY A 179 -9.20 -3.19 -8.73
C GLY A 179 -9.81 -1.85 -9.17
N GLN A 180 -10.34 -1.76 -10.40
CA GLN A 180 -11.07 -0.57 -10.85
C GLN A 180 -12.36 -0.30 -10.06
N HIS A 181 -12.97 -1.34 -9.50
CA HIS A 181 -14.17 -1.27 -8.66
C HIS A 181 -13.85 -1.40 -7.17
N GLU A 182 -12.73 -2.01 -6.82
CA GLU A 182 -12.21 -2.16 -5.45
C GLU A 182 -11.12 -1.12 -5.14
N PHE A 183 -11.23 0.07 -5.70
CA PHE A 183 -10.23 1.13 -5.58
C PHE A 183 -10.07 1.60 -4.13
N ARG A 184 -8.82 1.74 -3.67
CA ARG A 184 -8.50 2.05 -2.27
C ARG A 184 -8.02 3.49 -2.12
N PHE A 185 -8.64 4.22 -1.20
CA PHE A 185 -8.31 5.62 -0.87
C PHE A 185 -7.44 5.73 0.38
N CYS A 186 -7.62 4.82 1.31
CA CYS A 186 -6.94 4.77 2.60
C CYS A 186 -6.77 3.32 3.08
N ALA A 187 -6.05 3.15 4.17
CA ALA A 187 -5.93 1.87 4.85
C ALA A 187 -7.23 1.48 5.57
N ILE A 188 -7.34 0.23 5.98
CA ILE A 188 -8.40 -0.28 6.86
C ILE A 188 -8.05 -0.03 8.33
N GLY A 189 -9.01 -0.27 9.22
CA GLY A 189 -8.82 -0.14 10.66
C GLY A 189 -8.58 1.30 11.11
N ALA A 190 -7.61 1.53 11.96
CA ALA A 190 -7.28 2.84 12.49
C ALA A 190 -6.76 3.82 11.42
N GLY A 191 -6.27 3.31 10.28
CA GLY A 191 -5.87 4.11 9.13
C GLY A 191 -7.02 4.53 8.21
N LYS A 192 -8.25 4.11 8.50
CA LYS A 192 -9.43 4.49 7.72
C LYS A 192 -9.76 5.97 7.92
N THR A 193 -9.92 6.68 6.80
CA THR A 193 -10.37 8.09 6.81
C THR A 193 -11.85 8.17 6.48
N ASN A 194 -12.49 9.25 6.92
CA ASN A 194 -13.91 9.52 6.64
C ASN A 194 -14.04 10.87 5.90
N PRO A 195 -13.69 10.94 4.62
CA PRO A 195 -13.77 12.16 3.82
C PRO A 195 -15.23 12.50 3.48
N ARG A 196 -15.47 13.72 3.01
CA ARG A 196 -16.79 14.16 2.55
C ARG A 196 -17.27 13.42 1.30
N TYR A 197 -16.35 13.00 0.45
CA TYR A 197 -16.55 12.15 -0.73
C TYR A 197 -15.19 11.62 -1.19
N ASN A 198 -15.21 10.60 -2.01
CA ASN A 198 -14.04 10.08 -2.71
C ASN A 198 -14.25 10.16 -4.22
N VAL A 199 -13.16 10.26 -4.97
CA VAL A 199 -13.16 10.21 -6.42
C VAL A 199 -12.34 9.02 -6.87
N SER A 200 -13.00 7.98 -7.36
CA SER A 200 -12.33 6.77 -7.85
C SER A 200 -11.64 7.03 -9.19
N PHE A 201 -10.79 6.07 -9.60
CA PHE A 201 -10.16 6.14 -10.91
C PHE A 201 -11.18 6.16 -12.05
N LEU A 202 -12.23 5.32 -11.97
CA LEU A 202 -13.29 5.29 -12.99
C LEU A 202 -14.06 6.60 -13.05
N GLU A 203 -14.49 7.12 -11.89
CA GLU A 203 -15.20 8.41 -11.84
C GLU A 203 -14.35 9.56 -12.40
N ALA A 204 -13.06 9.61 -12.04
CA ALA A 204 -12.16 10.62 -12.59
C ALA A 204 -11.96 10.48 -14.11
N ALA A 205 -11.85 9.26 -14.61
CA ALA A 205 -11.71 8.98 -16.04
C ALA A 205 -12.96 9.40 -16.82
N GLU A 206 -14.15 9.09 -16.31
CA GLU A 206 -15.44 9.49 -16.92
C GLU A 206 -15.62 11.02 -16.98
N HIS A 207 -15.08 11.76 -16.01
CA HIS A 207 -15.14 13.23 -15.98
C HIS A 207 -13.95 13.89 -16.69
N SER A 208 -13.06 13.12 -17.30
CA SER A 208 -11.91 13.60 -18.05
C SER A 208 -12.19 13.66 -19.56
N ARG A 209 -11.15 13.88 -20.35
CA ARG A 209 -11.20 13.76 -21.82
C ARG A 209 -10.96 12.34 -22.31
N PHE A 210 -10.57 11.42 -21.44
CA PHE A 210 -10.48 10.02 -21.79
C PHE A 210 -11.87 9.42 -22.09
N MET A 211 -11.90 8.44 -22.97
CA MET A 211 -13.07 7.62 -23.18
C MET A 211 -12.92 6.32 -22.40
N LEU A 212 -13.86 5.99 -21.53
CA LEU A 212 -13.84 4.74 -20.78
C LEU A 212 -14.50 3.61 -21.58
N ASN A 213 -13.86 2.45 -21.67
CA ASN A 213 -14.51 1.26 -22.24
C ASN A 213 -15.48 0.66 -21.21
N SER A 214 -16.74 1.07 -21.28
CA SER A 214 -17.79 0.67 -20.33
C SER A 214 -18.09 -0.84 -20.35
N GLU A 215 -17.94 -1.52 -21.49
CA GLU A 215 -18.16 -2.98 -21.59
C GLU A 215 -17.15 -3.75 -20.72
N LEU A 216 -15.87 -3.33 -20.71
CA LEU A 216 -14.86 -3.90 -19.83
C LEU A 216 -15.13 -3.57 -18.37
N SER A 217 -15.52 -2.33 -18.09
CA SER A 217 -15.85 -1.93 -16.73
C SER A 217 -17.04 -2.73 -16.18
N GLU A 218 -18.07 -2.95 -16.98
CA GLU A 218 -19.23 -3.77 -16.59
C GLU A 218 -18.85 -5.24 -16.38
N PHE A 219 -17.97 -5.80 -17.22
CA PHE A 219 -17.47 -7.17 -17.07
C PHE A 219 -16.78 -7.38 -15.71
N TYR A 220 -15.91 -6.46 -15.28
CA TYR A 220 -15.19 -6.56 -14.00
C TYR A 220 -16.01 -6.10 -12.78
N ALA A 221 -17.24 -5.62 -12.98
CA ALA A 221 -18.13 -5.24 -11.87
C ALA A 221 -18.54 -6.43 -11.00
N CYS A 222 -18.34 -7.68 -11.47
CA CYS A 222 -18.53 -8.89 -10.67
C CYS A 222 -17.54 -9.04 -9.52
N GLY A 223 -16.41 -8.29 -9.53
CA GLY A 223 -15.41 -8.31 -8.45
C GLY A 223 -14.39 -9.45 -8.55
N GLU A 224 -14.16 -10.00 -9.74
CA GLU A 224 -13.18 -11.08 -9.98
C GLU A 224 -12.18 -10.67 -11.08
N ASP A 225 -10.93 -11.16 -10.97
CA ASP A 225 -9.88 -10.94 -11.98
C ASP A 225 -9.87 -12.04 -13.07
N THR A 226 -11.06 -12.40 -13.56
CA THR A 226 -11.21 -13.41 -14.61
C THR A 226 -10.74 -12.91 -15.96
N LEU A 227 -10.32 -13.84 -16.84
CA LEU A 227 -9.97 -13.48 -18.21
C LEU A 227 -11.25 -13.12 -18.99
N PRO A 228 -11.26 -11.98 -19.71
CA PRO A 228 -12.42 -11.58 -20.49
C PRO A 228 -12.59 -12.48 -21.72
N PRO A 229 -13.84 -12.66 -22.21
CA PRO A 229 -14.10 -13.39 -23.46
C PRO A 229 -13.38 -12.77 -24.66
N GLU A 230 -12.96 -13.61 -25.63
CA GLU A 230 -12.21 -13.18 -26.82
C GLU A 230 -12.95 -12.07 -27.62
N GLU A 231 -14.28 -12.13 -27.70
CA GLU A 231 -15.08 -11.10 -28.35
C GLU A 231 -14.91 -9.74 -27.70
N LEU A 232 -14.94 -9.69 -26.35
CA LEU A 232 -14.77 -8.44 -25.59
C LEU A 232 -13.35 -7.87 -25.77
N VAL A 233 -12.33 -8.73 -25.79
CA VAL A 233 -10.95 -8.34 -26.06
C VAL A 233 -10.78 -7.78 -27.47
N THR A 234 -11.40 -8.41 -28.47
CA THR A 234 -11.37 -7.93 -29.87
C THR A 234 -11.97 -6.52 -29.98
N LYS A 235 -13.15 -6.30 -29.41
CA LYS A 235 -13.77 -4.96 -29.35
C LYS A 235 -12.91 -3.94 -28.60
N ALA A 236 -12.24 -4.36 -27.51
CA ALA A 236 -11.37 -3.46 -26.77
C ALA A 236 -10.14 -3.03 -27.61
N LYS A 237 -9.55 -3.96 -28.36
CA LYS A 237 -8.41 -3.68 -29.27
C LYS A 237 -8.78 -2.74 -30.42
N GLU A 238 -10.01 -2.80 -30.90
CA GLU A 238 -10.50 -1.84 -31.90
C GLU A 238 -10.59 -0.41 -31.37
N LYS A 239 -10.79 -0.25 -30.06
CA LYS A 239 -10.89 1.06 -29.39
C LYS A 239 -9.50 1.64 -29.03
N SER A 240 -8.56 0.81 -28.58
CA SER A 240 -7.18 1.20 -28.26
C SER A 240 -6.27 -0.03 -28.26
N ASP A 241 -5.03 0.13 -28.72
CA ASP A 241 -3.98 -0.91 -28.68
C ASP A 241 -3.30 -1.02 -27.28
N LYS A 242 -3.78 -0.25 -26.30
CA LYS A 242 -3.28 -0.20 -24.93
C LYS A 242 -4.24 -0.83 -23.95
N ALA A 243 -3.70 -1.52 -22.95
CA ALA A 243 -4.44 -2.06 -21.81
C ALA A 243 -3.91 -1.46 -20.52
N ILE A 244 -4.81 -1.14 -19.60
CA ILE A 244 -4.49 -0.73 -18.23
C ILE A 244 -4.95 -1.85 -17.29
N MET A 245 -4.05 -2.41 -16.51
CA MET A 245 -4.37 -3.35 -15.43
C MET A 245 -4.30 -2.61 -14.10
N LEU A 246 -5.39 -2.58 -13.35
CA LEU A 246 -5.44 -1.92 -12.04
C LEU A 246 -5.52 -2.96 -10.93
N ILE A 247 -4.48 -2.98 -10.09
CA ILE A 247 -4.34 -3.87 -8.94
C ILE A 247 -4.54 -3.06 -7.66
N SER A 248 -5.53 -3.44 -6.86
CA SER A 248 -5.79 -2.84 -5.55
C SER A 248 -5.58 -3.85 -4.44
N ARG A 249 -4.94 -3.42 -3.35
CA ARG A 249 -4.71 -4.22 -2.15
C ARG A 249 -5.19 -3.46 -0.93
N SER A 250 -5.99 -4.12 -0.11
CA SER A 250 -6.37 -3.60 1.20
C SER A 250 -5.32 -3.96 2.25
N MET A 251 -5.06 -3.04 3.17
CA MET A 251 -4.13 -3.24 4.26
C MET A 251 -4.49 -2.33 5.44
N GLY A 252 -4.11 -2.74 6.63
CA GLY A 252 -4.30 -1.96 7.84
C GLY A 252 -3.67 -2.63 9.05
N GLU A 253 -3.83 -2.01 10.20
CA GLU A 253 -3.33 -2.52 11.47
C GLU A 253 -3.84 -3.95 11.73
N GLY A 254 -2.93 -4.89 12.04
CA GLY A 254 -3.24 -6.31 12.22
C GLY A 254 -3.41 -7.11 10.91
N PHE A 255 -3.33 -6.46 9.75
CA PHE A 255 -3.47 -7.08 8.43
C PHE A 255 -2.22 -6.85 7.57
N ASP A 256 -1.05 -7.07 8.16
CA ASP A 256 0.22 -6.92 7.44
C ASP A 256 0.35 -7.95 6.32
N ALA A 257 0.99 -7.55 5.24
CA ALA A 257 1.24 -8.42 4.11
C ALA A 257 2.16 -9.59 4.48
N THR A 258 1.83 -10.76 3.96
CA THR A 258 2.65 -11.95 4.08
C THR A 258 3.06 -12.47 2.72
N SER A 259 3.79 -13.58 2.68
CA SER A 259 4.16 -14.29 1.43
C SER A 259 2.97 -14.93 0.69
N ARG A 260 1.73 -14.64 1.06
CA ARG A 260 0.55 -15.18 0.39
C ARG A 260 0.31 -14.51 -0.95
N LYS A 261 -0.25 -15.27 -1.90
CA LYS A 261 -0.82 -14.74 -3.12
C LYS A 261 -2.00 -13.81 -2.81
N GLY A 262 -2.07 -12.68 -3.50
CA GLY A 262 -3.04 -11.63 -3.21
C GLY A 262 -2.63 -10.68 -2.07
N GLU A 263 -1.49 -10.95 -1.40
CA GLU A 263 -0.84 -10.06 -0.45
C GLU A 263 0.48 -9.55 -1.06
N PHE A 264 1.64 -10.08 -0.67
CA PHE A 264 2.90 -9.68 -1.30
C PHE A 264 3.00 -10.19 -2.74
N TYR A 265 2.71 -11.46 -2.98
CA TYR A 265 2.74 -12.02 -4.32
C TYR A 265 1.42 -11.80 -5.08
N ALA A 266 1.51 -11.78 -6.42
CA ALA A 266 0.34 -11.75 -7.27
C ALA A 266 -0.54 -13.01 -7.06
N THR A 267 -1.85 -12.87 -7.28
CA THR A 267 -2.71 -14.05 -7.40
C THR A 267 -2.43 -14.77 -8.74
N ASP A 268 -2.90 -16.00 -8.87
CA ASP A 268 -2.77 -16.75 -10.14
C ASP A 268 -3.57 -16.05 -11.26
N GLU A 269 -4.70 -15.44 -10.92
CA GLU A 269 -5.56 -14.70 -11.83
C GLU A 269 -4.89 -13.41 -12.30
N GLU A 270 -4.26 -12.64 -11.40
CA GLU A 270 -3.51 -11.43 -11.75
C GLU A 270 -2.33 -11.74 -12.68
N ASP A 271 -1.56 -12.78 -12.38
CA ASP A 271 -0.44 -13.21 -13.21
C ASP A 271 -0.93 -13.71 -14.60
N ALA A 272 -2.02 -14.49 -14.61
CA ALA A 272 -2.64 -14.94 -15.84
C ALA A 272 -3.20 -13.76 -16.67
N LEU A 273 -3.85 -12.79 -16.01
CA LEU A 273 -4.40 -11.61 -16.68
C LEU A 273 -3.28 -10.77 -17.31
N LEU A 274 -2.19 -10.49 -16.58
CA LEU A 274 -1.07 -9.71 -17.14
C LEU A 274 -0.44 -10.41 -18.35
N LYS A 275 -0.20 -11.72 -18.27
CA LYS A 275 0.30 -12.51 -19.40
C LYS A 275 -0.66 -12.48 -20.60
N PHE A 276 -1.95 -12.56 -20.32
CA PHE A 276 -2.99 -12.47 -21.36
C PHE A 276 -2.99 -11.09 -22.04
N LEU A 277 -2.91 -10.01 -21.26
CA LEU A 277 -2.86 -8.65 -21.80
C LEU A 277 -1.61 -8.42 -22.65
N ARG A 278 -0.46 -8.89 -22.21
CA ARG A 278 0.80 -8.84 -22.99
C ARG A 278 0.71 -9.53 -24.34
N LYS A 279 -0.05 -10.61 -24.43
CA LYS A 279 -0.27 -11.34 -25.69
C LYS A 279 -1.20 -10.59 -26.64
N ASN A 280 -2.14 -9.81 -26.11
CA ASN A 280 -3.24 -9.24 -26.87
C ASN A 280 -3.09 -7.76 -27.21
N PHE A 281 -2.37 -6.98 -26.42
CA PHE A 281 -2.21 -5.53 -26.58
C PHE A 281 -0.77 -5.15 -26.88
N ALA A 282 -0.59 -4.07 -27.65
CA ALA A 282 0.73 -3.55 -27.99
C ALA A 282 1.45 -2.94 -26.79
N LYS A 283 0.67 -2.35 -25.85
CA LYS A 283 1.17 -1.72 -24.64
C LYS A 283 0.33 -2.13 -23.44
N VAL A 284 1.01 -2.46 -22.34
CA VAL A 284 0.35 -2.78 -21.06
C VAL A 284 0.87 -1.87 -19.96
N ILE A 285 -0.04 -1.15 -19.32
CA ILE A 285 0.20 -0.25 -18.21
C ILE A 285 -0.36 -0.92 -16.96
N VAL A 286 0.44 -1.00 -15.89
CA VAL A 286 -0.02 -1.50 -14.58
C VAL A 286 -0.11 -0.34 -13.60
N ILE A 287 -1.24 -0.19 -12.96
CA ILE A 287 -1.47 0.75 -11.87
C ILE A 287 -1.56 -0.03 -10.57
N LEU A 288 -0.66 0.26 -9.63
CA LEU A 288 -0.58 -0.35 -8.32
C LEU A 288 -1.20 0.57 -7.27
N ASN A 289 -2.42 0.29 -6.88
CA ASN A 289 -3.13 0.98 -5.80
C ASN A 289 -3.00 0.14 -4.51
N THR A 290 -1.79 0.14 -3.94
CA THR A 290 -1.44 -0.63 -2.75
C THR A 290 -0.77 0.28 -1.72
N GLY A 291 -0.99 0.06 -0.42
CA GLY A 291 -0.35 0.82 0.65
C GLY A 291 1.04 0.29 1.04
N TYR A 292 1.58 -0.69 0.33
CA TYR A 292 2.81 -1.39 0.65
C TYR A 292 3.49 -1.97 -0.59
N PRO A 293 4.80 -2.28 -0.52
CA PRO A 293 5.53 -2.96 -1.58
C PRO A 293 4.98 -4.35 -1.86
N ILE A 294 4.85 -4.71 -3.14
CA ILE A 294 4.48 -6.05 -3.59
C ILE A 294 5.62 -6.68 -4.40
N GLY A 295 5.59 -8.00 -4.56
CA GLY A 295 6.56 -8.71 -5.39
C GLY A 295 6.55 -8.20 -6.83
N THR A 296 7.72 -7.97 -7.41
CA THR A 296 7.84 -7.27 -8.70
C THR A 296 8.07 -8.18 -9.90
N GLU A 297 8.38 -9.47 -9.68
CA GLU A 297 8.76 -10.38 -10.76
C GLU A 297 7.66 -10.53 -11.82
N PHE A 298 6.40 -10.64 -11.41
CA PHE A 298 5.29 -10.75 -12.36
C PHE A 298 5.07 -9.48 -13.19
N LEU A 299 5.54 -8.31 -12.73
CA LEU A 299 5.40 -7.02 -13.41
C LEU A 299 6.37 -6.82 -14.58
N GLU A 300 7.35 -7.70 -14.77
CA GLU A 300 8.37 -7.56 -15.83
C GLU A 300 7.74 -7.38 -17.23
N GLY A 301 6.59 -7.99 -17.45
CA GLY A 301 5.84 -7.87 -18.70
C GLY A 301 5.18 -6.52 -18.97
N ALA A 302 5.03 -5.61 -18.01
CA ALA A 302 4.40 -4.31 -18.21
C ALA A 302 5.33 -3.34 -18.97
N ASP A 303 4.76 -2.48 -19.84
CA ASP A 303 5.49 -1.40 -20.51
C ASP A 303 5.61 -0.16 -19.64
N ALA A 304 4.60 0.10 -18.80
CA ALA A 304 4.63 1.16 -17.80
C ALA A 304 4.03 0.69 -16.47
N ILE A 305 4.56 1.19 -15.37
CA ILE A 305 4.09 0.86 -14.02
C ILE A 305 3.99 2.15 -13.22
N LEU A 306 2.80 2.42 -12.68
CA LEU A 306 2.53 3.50 -11.74
C LEU A 306 2.22 2.92 -10.36
N TYR A 307 2.92 3.38 -9.33
CA TYR A 307 2.58 3.13 -7.94
C TYR A 307 1.88 4.38 -7.38
N THR A 308 0.66 4.22 -6.91
CA THR A 308 -0.18 5.34 -6.48
C THR A 308 -0.35 5.41 -4.97
N GLY A 309 -0.03 4.34 -4.25
CA GLY A 309 -0.32 4.26 -2.82
C GLY A 309 -1.81 4.43 -2.53
N PHE A 310 -2.11 4.93 -1.35
CA PHE A 310 -3.44 5.39 -0.94
C PHE A 310 -3.49 6.92 -1.01
N GLY A 311 -3.94 7.44 -2.14
CA GLY A 311 -3.88 8.88 -2.46
C GLY A 311 -4.99 9.72 -1.82
N GLY A 312 -5.82 9.16 -0.91
CA GLY A 312 -6.91 9.88 -0.26
C GLY A 312 -8.08 10.21 -1.18
N MET A 313 -8.91 11.16 -0.79
CA MET A 313 -10.20 11.44 -1.42
C MET A 313 -10.15 11.78 -2.92
N LEU A 314 -9.05 12.29 -3.43
CA LEU A 314 -8.89 12.69 -4.85
C LEU A 314 -7.88 11.81 -5.61
N ALA A 315 -7.61 10.60 -5.11
CA ALA A 315 -6.64 9.67 -5.68
C ALA A 315 -6.91 9.37 -7.18
N GLY A 316 -8.16 9.13 -7.55
CA GLY A 316 -8.52 8.88 -8.95
C GLY A 316 -8.20 10.06 -9.87
N GLN A 317 -8.48 11.29 -9.43
CA GLN A 317 -8.15 12.50 -10.18
C GLN A 317 -6.64 12.66 -10.36
N ALA A 318 -5.85 12.39 -9.31
CA ALA A 318 -4.39 12.46 -9.39
C ALA A 318 -3.83 11.46 -10.41
N ILE A 319 -4.36 10.24 -10.44
CA ILE A 319 -3.96 9.21 -11.41
C ILE A 319 -4.27 9.66 -12.84
N VAL A 320 -5.47 10.17 -13.09
CA VAL A 320 -5.89 10.67 -14.42
C VAL A 320 -4.98 11.82 -14.87
N ASN A 321 -4.64 12.76 -13.98
CA ASN A 321 -3.75 13.88 -14.28
C ASN A 321 -2.33 13.43 -14.63
N VAL A 322 -1.84 12.37 -14.00
CA VAL A 322 -0.55 11.75 -14.36
C VAL A 322 -0.66 10.99 -15.69
N LEU A 323 -1.70 10.18 -15.89
CA LEU A 323 -1.86 9.39 -17.12
C LEU A 323 -1.93 10.27 -18.37
N ASN A 324 -2.61 11.42 -18.32
CA ASN A 324 -2.77 12.33 -19.46
C ASN A 324 -1.65 13.37 -19.58
N GLY A 325 -0.65 13.35 -18.69
CA GLY A 325 0.49 14.28 -18.70
C GLY A 325 0.20 15.70 -18.22
N THR A 326 -1.00 15.98 -17.67
CA THR A 326 -1.30 17.26 -17.00
C THR A 326 -0.33 17.45 -15.82
N VAL A 327 0.01 16.35 -15.15
CA VAL A 327 1.01 16.29 -14.09
C VAL A 327 2.12 15.34 -14.51
N ASN A 328 3.36 15.80 -14.43
CA ASN A 328 4.54 14.96 -14.60
C ASN A 328 4.84 14.28 -13.26
N PRO A 329 4.87 12.93 -13.15
CA PRO A 329 5.11 12.22 -11.90
C PRO A 329 6.48 12.63 -11.31
N SER A 330 6.51 12.80 -10.00
CA SER A 330 7.71 13.23 -9.26
C SER A 330 7.82 12.56 -7.89
N GLY A 331 6.99 11.57 -7.61
CA GLY A 331 7.06 10.76 -6.40
C GLY A 331 8.32 9.90 -6.39
N LYS A 332 8.80 9.59 -5.17
CA LYS A 332 9.94 8.69 -4.93
C LYS A 332 9.52 7.62 -3.93
N LEU A 333 10.00 6.40 -4.14
CA LEU A 333 9.71 5.30 -3.22
C LEU A 333 10.29 5.58 -1.82
N PRO A 334 9.46 5.56 -0.78
CA PRO A 334 9.93 5.67 0.61
C PRO A 334 10.50 4.35 1.15
N ASP A 335 10.39 3.28 0.37
CA ASP A 335 10.80 1.93 0.72
C ASP A 335 11.67 1.29 -0.35
N THR A 336 12.39 0.23 0.03
CA THR A 336 13.01 -0.69 -0.92
C THR A 336 12.03 -1.80 -1.27
N TRP A 337 11.74 -2.00 -2.54
CA TRP A 337 10.89 -3.08 -3.00
C TRP A 337 11.73 -4.33 -3.25
N ALA A 338 11.62 -5.29 -2.35
CA ALA A 338 12.26 -6.60 -2.51
C ALA A 338 11.66 -7.35 -3.70
N LYS A 339 12.45 -8.17 -4.37
CA LYS A 339 11.94 -9.09 -5.40
C LYS A 339 11.04 -10.16 -4.79
N ARG A 340 11.46 -10.73 -3.65
CA ARG A 340 10.76 -11.79 -2.95
C ARG A 340 10.53 -11.39 -1.49
N TYR A 341 9.46 -11.88 -0.90
CA TYR A 341 9.13 -11.66 0.50
C TYR A 341 10.25 -12.11 1.43
N GLU A 342 10.86 -13.25 1.11
CA GLU A 342 11.92 -13.89 1.89
C GLU A 342 13.25 -13.12 1.85
N ASP A 343 13.41 -12.17 0.92
CA ASP A 343 14.59 -11.30 0.84
C ASP A 343 14.52 -10.15 1.87
N ILE A 344 13.34 -9.90 2.45
CA ILE A 344 13.15 -8.88 3.51
C ILE A 344 13.75 -9.41 4.81
N PRO A 345 14.66 -8.67 5.48
CA PRO A 345 15.35 -9.18 6.65
C PRO A 345 14.40 -9.67 7.76
N SER A 346 13.34 -8.93 8.07
CA SER A 346 12.36 -9.28 9.10
C SER A 346 11.35 -10.36 8.71
N SER A 347 11.35 -10.85 7.46
CA SER A 347 10.35 -11.81 6.98
C SER A 347 10.29 -13.12 7.79
N LYS A 348 11.36 -13.49 8.47
CA LYS A 348 11.48 -14.74 9.24
C LYS A 348 11.03 -14.61 10.69
N ASN A 349 11.08 -13.41 11.26
CA ASN A 349 10.81 -13.17 12.67
C ASN A 349 9.65 -12.17 12.91
N PHE A 350 9.16 -11.54 11.85
CA PHE A 350 7.95 -10.74 11.89
C PHE A 350 6.75 -11.67 11.83
N TYR A 351 5.88 -11.63 12.83
CA TYR A 351 4.88 -12.67 13.06
C TYR A 351 5.52 -14.07 13.10
N ASN A 352 6.22 -14.39 14.16
CA ASN A 352 6.59 -15.77 14.47
C ASN A 352 5.32 -16.60 14.68
N ALA A 353 4.61 -16.88 13.59
CA ALA A 353 3.49 -17.79 13.61
C ALA A 353 4.05 -19.18 13.92
N VAL A 354 3.85 -19.62 15.14
CA VAL A 354 3.92 -21.05 15.46
C VAL A 354 2.88 -21.70 14.56
N GLU A 355 3.33 -22.65 13.73
CA GLU A 355 2.48 -23.39 12.82
C GLU A 355 1.21 -23.86 13.54
N GLY A 356 0.04 -23.46 13.03
CA GLY A 356 -1.26 -23.78 13.62
C GLY A 356 -1.78 -22.84 14.71
N LYS A 357 -1.12 -21.70 14.99
CA LYS A 357 -1.66 -20.69 15.91
C LYS A 357 -2.11 -19.43 15.16
N PRO A 358 -3.20 -18.76 15.61
CA PRO A 358 -3.73 -17.58 14.96
C PRO A 358 -2.74 -16.41 15.00
N ARG A 359 -2.85 -15.53 14.01
CA ARG A 359 -2.07 -14.29 13.92
C ARG A 359 -2.57 -13.26 14.94
N ILE A 360 -1.68 -12.40 15.43
CA ILE A 360 -2.07 -11.20 16.18
C ILE A 360 -3.03 -10.39 15.31
N GLY A 361 -4.13 -9.93 15.91
CA GLY A 361 -5.14 -9.08 15.26
C GLY A 361 -6.34 -9.81 14.67
N THR A 362 -6.30 -11.13 14.49
CA THR A 362 -7.46 -11.92 14.07
C THR A 362 -8.21 -12.57 15.23
N ASP A 363 -7.55 -12.75 16.37
CA ASP A 363 -8.15 -13.26 17.60
C ASP A 363 -7.72 -12.38 18.78
N CYS A 364 -8.66 -11.72 19.40
CA CYS A 364 -8.45 -10.86 20.57
C CYS A 364 -8.16 -11.66 21.86
N GLY A 365 -7.64 -12.86 21.76
CA GLY A 365 -7.41 -13.69 22.93
C GLY A 365 -6.09 -14.45 22.87
N GLU A 366 -5.22 -14.20 23.78
CA GLU A 366 -4.31 -15.13 24.45
C GLU A 366 -2.89 -15.35 23.92
N ILE A 367 -2.46 -14.87 22.73
CA ILE A 367 -1.05 -15.04 22.34
C ILE A 367 -0.42 -13.72 21.96
N TRP A 368 0.33 -13.16 22.89
CA TRP A 368 1.27 -12.07 22.62
C TRP A 368 2.55 -12.69 22.04
N LEU A 369 2.95 -12.23 20.85
CA LEU A 369 4.23 -12.61 20.26
C LEU A 369 5.23 -11.49 20.52
N ASP A 370 6.35 -11.84 21.11
CA ASP A 370 7.48 -10.93 21.21
C ASP A 370 8.13 -10.77 19.82
N THR A 371 8.28 -9.54 19.35
CA THR A 371 9.07 -9.26 18.16
C THR A 371 10.48 -8.88 18.59
N VAL A 372 11.48 -9.65 18.14
CA VAL A 372 12.88 -9.36 18.37
C VAL A 372 13.46 -8.68 17.14
N TYR A 373 13.97 -7.45 17.30
CA TYR A 373 14.53 -6.66 16.20
C TYR A 373 15.96 -7.09 15.86
N GLU A 374 16.12 -8.33 15.40
CA GLU A 374 17.41 -8.94 15.08
C GLU A 374 18.12 -8.28 13.89
N GLU A 375 17.41 -7.56 13.04
CA GLU A 375 17.97 -6.79 11.94
C GLU A 375 18.80 -5.59 12.38
N GLY A 376 18.64 -5.11 13.62
CA GLY A 376 19.36 -3.97 14.17
C GLY A 376 19.29 -2.74 13.25
N ILE A 377 20.44 -2.23 12.84
CA ILE A 377 20.53 -1.06 11.92
C ILE A 377 20.20 -1.39 10.46
N TYR A 378 20.10 -2.68 10.11
CA TYR A 378 19.95 -3.14 8.72
C TYR A 378 18.50 -3.30 8.30
N VAL A 379 17.75 -2.18 8.27
CA VAL A 379 16.36 -2.11 7.83
C VAL A 379 16.27 -1.46 6.45
N GLY A 380 15.44 -2.00 5.56
CA GLY A 380 15.18 -1.46 4.23
C GLY A 380 16.46 -1.31 3.39
N TYR A 381 16.66 -0.14 2.76
CA TYR A 381 17.80 0.09 1.88
C TYR A 381 19.17 -0.10 2.58
N ARG A 382 19.25 0.12 3.90
CA ARG A 382 20.48 -0.10 4.64
C ARG A 382 20.93 -1.56 4.58
N TYR A 383 19.97 -2.49 4.68
CA TYR A 383 20.20 -3.91 4.48
C TYR A 383 20.59 -4.24 3.04
N PHE A 384 19.70 -3.91 2.09
CA PHE A 384 19.86 -4.32 0.70
C PHE A 384 21.16 -3.77 0.08
N GLN A 385 21.51 -2.51 0.38
CA GLN A 385 22.75 -1.90 -0.10
C GLN A 385 24.01 -2.48 0.57
N THR A 386 23.95 -2.72 1.88
CA THR A 386 25.12 -3.20 2.63
C THR A 386 25.49 -4.63 2.25
N PHE A 387 24.49 -5.50 2.09
CA PHE A 387 24.69 -6.91 1.76
C PHE A 387 24.62 -7.20 0.25
N GLY A 388 24.54 -6.17 -0.60
CA GLY A 388 24.54 -6.32 -2.05
C GLY A 388 23.37 -7.15 -2.58
N LYS A 389 22.20 -7.06 -1.97
CA LYS A 389 21.02 -7.82 -2.37
C LYS A 389 20.33 -7.15 -3.55
N GLU A 390 19.89 -7.96 -4.49
CA GLU A 390 19.06 -7.48 -5.59
C GLU A 390 17.68 -7.04 -5.11
N VAL A 391 17.14 -6.00 -5.74
CA VAL A 391 15.84 -5.42 -5.44
C VAL A 391 15.00 -5.26 -6.70
N GLY A 392 13.69 -5.24 -6.56
CA GLY A 392 12.79 -4.87 -7.64
C GLY A 392 12.94 -3.38 -7.96
N PHE A 393 12.78 -2.53 -6.94
CA PHE A 393 13.03 -1.08 -7.05
C PHE A 393 13.77 -0.58 -5.79
N PRO A 394 14.82 0.24 -5.97
CA PRO A 394 15.59 0.73 -4.84
C PRO A 394 14.86 1.89 -4.11
N PHE A 395 15.22 2.11 -2.86
CA PHE A 395 14.80 3.28 -2.07
C PHE A 395 15.08 4.60 -2.80
N GLY A 396 14.13 5.51 -2.74
CA GLY A 396 14.24 6.82 -3.38
C GLY A 396 14.00 6.81 -4.89
N PHE A 397 13.74 5.65 -5.51
CA PHE A 397 13.53 5.53 -6.95
C PHE A 397 12.19 6.13 -7.39
N GLY A 398 12.19 6.71 -8.58
CA GLY A 398 11.00 7.19 -9.28
C GLY A 398 11.43 7.91 -10.55
N LEU A 399 10.77 7.59 -11.67
CA LEU A 399 10.99 8.17 -12.99
C LEU A 399 10.14 9.44 -13.18
N SER A 400 10.39 10.12 -14.27
CA SER A 400 9.67 11.31 -14.71
C SER A 400 9.44 11.25 -16.21
N TYR A 401 8.50 12.02 -16.74
CA TYR A 401 8.32 12.23 -18.19
C TYR A 401 9.42 13.14 -18.79
N THR A 402 10.31 13.67 -17.96
CA THR A 402 11.47 14.46 -18.36
C THR A 402 12.74 13.89 -17.74
N ASN A 403 13.89 14.50 -18.04
CA ASN A 403 15.17 14.09 -17.48
C ASN A 403 15.79 15.24 -16.69
N PHE A 404 16.54 14.90 -15.64
CA PHE A 404 17.25 15.86 -14.83
C PHE A 404 18.74 15.52 -14.75
N SER A 405 19.57 16.55 -14.59
CA SER A 405 20.95 16.40 -14.16
C SER A 405 21.10 17.00 -12.77
N ILE A 406 21.79 16.28 -11.89
CA ILE A 406 22.09 16.74 -10.53
C ILE A 406 23.61 16.83 -10.38
N ARG A 407 24.12 17.98 -9.92
CA ARG A 407 25.55 18.22 -9.73
C ARG A 407 25.83 18.91 -8.40
N ALA A 408 26.59 18.24 -7.54
CA ALA A 408 27.07 18.86 -6.30
C ALA A 408 28.38 19.60 -6.51
N LYS A 409 28.55 20.72 -5.79
CA LYS A 409 29.74 21.59 -5.83
C LYS A 409 30.09 22.09 -4.44
N GLY A 410 31.37 22.35 -4.20
CA GLY A 410 31.86 23.04 -3.01
C GLY A 410 31.70 22.22 -1.71
N ILE A 411 31.84 20.89 -1.78
CA ILE A 411 31.77 20.03 -0.61
C ILE A 411 32.86 20.39 0.38
N SER A 412 32.45 20.83 1.58
CA SER A 412 33.34 21.25 2.66
C SER A 412 32.72 20.92 4.03
N TYR A 413 33.57 20.73 5.04
CA TYR A 413 33.16 20.49 6.41
C TYR A 413 33.84 21.50 7.34
N ASP A 414 33.06 22.26 8.11
CA ASP A 414 33.55 23.33 8.99
C ASP A 414 33.75 22.90 10.46
N GLY A 415 33.58 21.62 10.74
CA GLY A 415 33.62 21.07 12.10
C GLY A 415 32.24 20.98 12.78
N LYS A 416 31.20 21.60 12.23
CA LYS A 416 29.82 21.57 12.74
C LYS A 416 28.83 21.01 11.74
N SER A 417 28.99 21.31 10.47
CA SER A 417 28.12 20.91 9.37
C SER A 417 28.91 20.57 8.12
N LEU A 418 28.35 19.71 7.30
CA LEU A 418 28.75 19.48 5.91
C LEU A 418 28.01 20.49 5.04
N HIS A 419 28.75 21.29 4.25
CA HIS A 419 28.20 22.30 3.35
C HIS A 419 28.50 21.95 1.91
N PHE A 420 27.54 22.18 1.03
CA PHE A 420 27.69 22.10 -0.42
C PHE A 420 26.49 22.72 -1.12
N THR A 421 26.59 22.93 -2.42
CA THR A 421 25.45 23.27 -3.27
C THR A 421 25.12 22.10 -4.21
N ALA A 422 23.84 21.90 -4.52
CA ALA A 422 23.41 21.00 -5.57
C ALA A 422 22.62 21.76 -6.64
N GLU A 423 23.09 21.68 -7.87
CA GLU A 423 22.42 22.24 -9.05
C GLU A 423 21.57 21.13 -9.69
N VAL A 424 20.29 21.38 -9.87
CA VAL A 424 19.34 20.49 -10.56
C VAL A 424 18.86 21.17 -11.81
N ALA A 425 19.11 20.61 -12.97
CA ALA A 425 18.64 21.14 -14.25
C ALA A 425 17.70 20.15 -14.94
N ASN A 426 16.58 20.66 -15.43
CA ASN A 426 15.69 19.89 -16.31
C ASN A 426 16.35 19.84 -17.71
N THR A 427 16.84 18.67 -18.09
CA THR A 427 17.51 18.44 -19.38
C THR A 427 16.60 17.89 -20.46
N GLY A 428 15.34 17.56 -20.10
CA GLY A 428 14.36 17.03 -21.02
C GLY A 428 13.46 18.08 -21.67
N LYS A 429 12.29 17.64 -22.12
CA LYS A 429 11.37 18.44 -22.95
C LYS A 429 10.08 18.86 -22.25
N VAL A 430 9.80 18.30 -21.08
CA VAL A 430 8.57 18.52 -20.31
C VAL A 430 8.93 19.15 -18.98
N ALA A 431 8.11 20.07 -18.48
CA ALA A 431 8.28 20.60 -17.13
C ALA A 431 8.11 19.51 -16.07
N GLY A 432 8.92 19.55 -15.01
CA GLY A 432 8.87 18.52 -13.97
C GLY A 432 9.57 18.94 -12.69
N LYS A 433 9.43 18.11 -11.66
CA LYS A 433 10.10 18.27 -10.36
C LYS A 433 11.03 17.07 -10.13
N GLU A 434 12.11 17.29 -9.40
CA GLU A 434 13.05 16.24 -9.01
C GLU A 434 13.41 16.37 -7.53
N THR A 435 13.65 15.23 -6.87
CA THR A 435 14.09 15.18 -5.47
C THR A 435 15.58 14.87 -5.41
N VAL A 436 16.36 15.82 -4.91
CA VAL A 436 17.78 15.64 -4.60
C VAL A 436 17.88 14.89 -3.27
N GLN A 437 18.59 13.78 -3.25
CA GLN A 437 18.81 12.95 -2.08
C GLN A 437 20.30 12.89 -1.75
N ILE A 438 20.63 13.11 -0.49
CA ILE A 438 22.00 13.17 0.00
C ILE A 438 22.26 11.95 0.88
N TYR A 439 23.21 11.14 0.47
CA TYR A 439 23.61 9.96 1.22
C TYR A 439 25.05 10.10 1.70
N LEU A 440 25.31 9.50 2.84
CA LEU A 440 26.62 9.51 3.45
C LEU A 440 27.10 8.07 3.70
N LYS A 441 28.33 7.77 3.26
CA LYS A 441 29.06 6.61 3.71
C LYS A 441 30.05 7.04 4.78
N LYS A 442 29.86 6.56 5.98
CA LYS A 442 30.70 6.86 7.14
C LYS A 442 31.92 5.96 7.16
N PRO A 443 33.02 6.36 7.80
CA PRO A 443 34.22 5.53 7.88
C PRO A 443 33.96 4.24 8.68
N ASN A 444 34.56 3.15 8.26
CA ASN A 444 34.60 1.92 9.06
C ASN A 444 35.46 2.18 10.30
N GLY A 445 34.89 2.02 11.48
CA GLY A 445 35.52 2.24 12.76
C GLY A 445 35.13 1.15 13.76
N LYS A 446 35.02 1.50 15.04
CA LYS A 446 34.56 0.61 16.11
C LYS A 446 33.10 0.24 15.96
N ILE A 447 32.27 1.26 15.60
CA ILE A 447 30.83 1.13 15.48
C ILE A 447 30.50 0.62 14.09
N GLU A 448 29.63 -0.38 14.01
CA GLU A 448 29.11 -0.90 12.76
C GLU A 448 28.13 0.09 12.10
N LYS A 449 28.16 0.17 10.79
CA LYS A 449 27.37 1.13 10.01
C LYS A 449 26.91 0.52 8.69
N PRO A 450 25.72 0.90 8.19
CA PRO A 450 25.35 0.54 6.83
C PRO A 450 26.23 1.28 5.81
N VAL A 451 26.32 0.73 4.60
CA VAL A 451 27.17 1.29 3.55
C VAL A 451 26.75 2.70 3.13
N ARG A 452 25.48 3.04 3.30
CA ARG A 452 24.92 4.37 3.00
C ARG A 452 23.75 4.70 3.93
N GLU A 453 23.63 5.97 4.28
CA GLU A 453 22.49 6.50 5.02
C GLU A 453 22.03 7.82 4.38
N LEU A 454 20.73 7.98 4.20
CA LEU A 454 20.13 9.24 3.80
C LEU A 454 20.28 10.23 4.96
N VAL A 455 20.88 11.39 4.68
CA VAL A 455 21.13 12.42 5.69
C VAL A 455 20.37 13.72 5.45
N ASP A 456 19.95 13.95 4.20
CA ASP A 456 19.13 15.10 3.82
C ASP A 456 18.49 14.92 2.44
N PHE A 457 17.43 15.66 2.13
CA PHE A 457 16.82 15.70 0.81
C PHE A 457 16.04 17.00 0.59
N GLU A 458 15.89 17.39 -0.67
CA GLU A 458 15.10 18.54 -1.08
C GLU A 458 14.43 18.27 -2.43
N LYS A 459 13.22 18.78 -2.62
CA LYS A 459 12.47 18.67 -3.88
C LYS A 459 12.43 20.02 -4.59
N THR A 460 12.68 20.01 -5.91
CA THR A 460 12.63 21.25 -6.71
C THR A 460 11.20 21.79 -6.80
N ARG A 461 11.09 23.08 -7.06
CA ARG A 461 9.88 23.60 -7.69
C ARG A 461 9.70 22.99 -9.09
N LEU A 462 8.59 23.27 -9.73
CA LEU A 462 8.39 22.87 -11.13
C LEU A 462 9.43 23.59 -12.01
N LEU A 463 10.28 22.81 -12.68
CA LEU A 463 11.31 23.33 -13.59
C LEU A 463 10.86 23.15 -15.04
N SER A 464 10.80 24.23 -15.78
CA SER A 464 10.61 24.21 -17.23
C SER A 464 11.81 23.54 -17.94
N PRO A 465 11.67 23.09 -19.20
CA PRO A 465 12.81 22.61 -19.97
C PRO A 465 13.98 23.61 -19.98
N LYS A 466 15.19 23.11 -19.70
CA LYS A 466 16.44 23.90 -19.55
C LYS A 466 16.52 24.80 -18.31
N GLU A 467 15.47 24.82 -17.50
CA GLU A 467 15.49 25.57 -16.24
C GLU A 467 16.31 24.82 -15.17
N MET A 468 16.91 25.58 -14.27
CA MET A 468 17.78 25.09 -13.20
C MET A 468 17.37 25.69 -11.87
N GLN A 469 17.55 24.92 -10.82
CA GLN A 469 17.44 25.35 -9.42
C GLN A 469 18.68 24.90 -8.66
N THR A 470 19.16 25.77 -7.78
CA THR A 470 20.29 25.47 -6.90
C THR A 470 19.81 25.40 -5.45
N PHE A 471 20.21 24.37 -4.76
CA PHE A 471 20.02 24.20 -3.33
C PHE A 471 21.33 24.42 -2.59
N SER A 472 21.26 25.00 -1.40
CA SER A 472 22.38 25.11 -0.47
C SER A 472 22.11 24.16 0.71
N PHE A 473 22.90 23.13 0.85
CA PHE A 473 22.79 22.16 1.93
C PHE A 473 23.73 22.50 3.09
N SER A 474 23.22 22.29 4.30
CA SER A 474 23.98 22.40 5.55
C SER A 474 23.57 21.26 6.48
N VAL A 475 24.22 20.11 6.30
CA VAL A 475 23.91 18.88 7.05
C VAL A 475 24.64 18.93 8.40
N PRO A 476 23.93 19.00 9.52
CA PRO A 476 24.57 19.14 10.84
C PRO A 476 25.20 17.82 11.31
N ASN A 477 26.16 17.91 12.23
CA ASN A 477 26.79 16.73 12.82
C ASN A 477 25.79 15.69 13.33
N SER A 478 24.68 16.12 13.91
CA SER A 478 23.64 15.23 14.44
C SER A 478 23.07 14.25 13.40
N SER A 479 22.98 14.65 12.13
CA SER A 479 22.55 13.80 11.02
C SER A 479 23.63 12.83 10.52
N MET A 480 24.89 13.01 10.97
CA MET A 480 26.03 12.24 10.51
C MET A 480 26.62 11.30 11.58
N THR A 481 25.99 11.23 12.75
CA THR A 481 26.43 10.38 13.87
C THR A 481 26.07 8.91 13.69
N SER A 482 26.74 8.08 14.51
CA SER A 482 26.32 6.71 14.83
C SER A 482 26.22 6.58 16.35
N TYR A 483 25.34 5.73 16.84
CA TYR A 483 25.19 5.52 18.28
C TYR A 483 26.23 4.54 18.79
N ASP A 484 26.98 4.93 19.82
CA ASP A 484 27.92 4.06 20.55
C ASP A 484 27.26 3.61 21.85
N GLU A 485 26.91 2.35 21.92
CA GLU A 485 26.24 1.74 23.07
C GLU A 485 27.11 1.70 24.33
N GLU A 486 28.43 1.52 24.18
CA GLU A 486 29.33 1.47 25.32
C GLU A 486 29.40 2.80 26.07
N THR A 487 29.42 3.90 25.33
CA THR A 487 29.47 5.26 25.90
C THR A 487 28.12 5.93 25.98
N SER A 488 27.06 5.29 25.49
CA SER A 488 25.72 5.86 25.38
C SER A 488 25.73 7.23 24.69
N SER A 489 26.42 7.32 23.58
CA SER A 489 26.67 8.61 22.90
C SER A 489 26.47 8.50 21.40
N TYR A 490 25.99 9.58 20.80
CA TYR A 490 26.03 9.79 19.35
C TYR A 490 27.37 10.36 18.97
N VAL A 491 28.12 9.63 18.15
CA VAL A 491 29.49 9.98 17.80
C VAL A 491 29.73 10.00 16.30
N MET A 492 30.67 10.81 15.87
CA MET A 492 31.30 10.75 14.54
C MET A 492 32.71 10.19 14.73
N GLU A 493 32.99 9.04 14.13
CA GLU A 493 34.32 8.43 14.18
C GLU A 493 35.27 9.07 13.17
N LYS A 494 36.55 9.15 13.51
CA LYS A 494 37.60 9.66 12.62
C LYS A 494 37.67 8.85 11.32
N GLY A 495 37.93 9.51 10.21
CA GLY A 495 38.08 8.87 8.92
C GLY A 495 37.52 9.68 7.77
N ILE A 496 37.32 9.03 6.64
CA ILE A 496 36.77 9.66 5.44
C ILE A 496 35.26 9.41 5.39
N TYR A 497 34.53 10.48 5.22
CA TYR A 497 33.08 10.51 4.98
C TYR A 497 32.86 10.78 3.50
N GLU A 498 32.31 9.81 2.77
CA GLU A 498 32.02 9.94 1.34
C GLU A 498 30.59 10.45 1.16
N VAL A 499 30.42 11.48 0.37
CA VAL A 499 29.14 12.16 0.08
C VAL A 499 28.63 11.71 -1.28
N PHE A 500 27.38 11.25 -1.33
CA PHE A 500 26.70 10.85 -2.54
C PHE A 500 25.48 11.74 -2.74
N VAL A 501 25.29 12.23 -3.95
CA VAL A 501 24.18 13.15 -4.29
C VAL A 501 23.52 12.69 -5.58
N GLY A 502 22.21 12.48 -5.55
CA GLY A 502 21.47 12.00 -6.70
C GLY A 502 19.97 11.94 -6.45
N SER A 503 19.24 11.18 -7.25
CA SER A 503 17.78 11.06 -7.19
C SER A 503 17.28 9.76 -6.53
N SER A 504 18.18 8.91 -6.03
CA SER A 504 17.87 7.68 -5.31
C SER A 504 19.09 7.20 -4.52
N VAL A 505 18.93 6.10 -3.77
CA VAL A 505 20.05 5.45 -3.05
C VAL A 505 21.19 4.97 -3.98
N ALA A 506 20.93 4.85 -5.29
CA ALA A 506 21.95 4.54 -6.31
C ALA A 506 22.81 5.75 -6.71
N ALA A 507 22.70 6.88 -6.00
CA ALA A 507 23.45 8.10 -6.24
C ALA A 507 24.96 7.87 -6.37
N GLU A 508 25.61 8.65 -7.23
CA GLU A 508 27.05 8.62 -7.42
C GLU A 508 27.79 9.44 -6.34
N LYS A 509 29.06 9.07 -6.10
CA LYS A 509 29.93 9.84 -5.20
C LYS A 509 30.16 11.23 -5.75
N ALA A 510 29.78 12.23 -4.96
CA ALA A 510 29.96 13.64 -5.29
C ALA A 510 31.24 14.24 -4.70
N GLY A 511 31.73 13.70 -3.58
CA GLY A 511 32.94 14.15 -2.91
C GLY A 511 33.13 13.48 -1.56
N GLU A 512 34.00 14.05 -0.75
CA GLU A 512 34.32 13.54 0.58
C GLU A 512 34.85 14.62 1.50
N PHE A 513 34.81 14.36 2.80
CA PHE A 513 35.55 15.14 3.81
C PHE A 513 36.21 14.20 4.82
N ARG A 514 37.19 14.70 5.54
CA ARG A 514 37.94 13.92 6.55
C ARG A 514 37.73 14.49 7.94
N LEU A 515 37.41 13.60 8.88
CA LEU A 515 37.45 13.88 10.31
C LEU A 515 38.74 13.30 10.89
N THR A 516 39.53 14.13 11.58
CA THR A 516 40.88 13.75 12.07
C THR A 516 40.87 13.09 13.44
N ALA A 517 39.82 13.31 14.24
CA ALA A 517 39.62 12.72 15.55
C ALA A 517 38.14 12.36 15.77
N ASP A 518 37.88 11.39 16.63
CA ASP A 518 36.52 11.05 17.02
C ASP A 518 35.86 12.24 17.70
N LYS A 519 34.55 12.42 17.48
CA LYS A 519 33.77 13.53 17.99
C LYS A 519 32.48 13.03 18.63
N THR A 520 32.32 13.20 19.92
CA THR A 520 31.06 13.03 20.61
C THR A 520 30.17 14.26 20.32
N VAL A 521 29.02 14.01 19.73
CA VAL A 521 28.04 15.05 19.37
C VAL A 521 27.01 15.20 20.48
N GLN A 522 26.55 14.08 21.04
CA GLN A 522 25.57 14.07 22.12
C GLN A 522 25.77 12.82 22.99
N THR A 523 25.71 13.01 24.31
CA THR A 523 25.63 11.89 25.27
C THR A 523 24.21 11.81 25.82
N VAL A 524 23.66 10.61 25.90
CA VAL A 524 22.31 10.36 26.37
C VAL A 524 22.32 9.43 27.59
N LYS A 525 21.25 9.46 28.38
CA LYS A 525 21.06 8.51 29.47
C LYS A 525 20.25 7.32 28.92
N PRO A 526 20.81 6.12 28.88
CA PRO A 526 20.05 4.95 28.45
C PRO A 526 19.03 4.58 29.54
N VAL A 527 17.76 4.82 29.23
CA VAL A 527 16.66 4.54 30.17
C VAL A 527 15.94 3.24 29.85
N MET A 528 16.10 2.74 28.63
CA MET A 528 15.55 1.47 28.17
C MET A 528 16.65 0.66 27.49
N ARG A 529 16.90 -0.53 28.01
CA ARG A 529 17.85 -1.50 27.44
C ARG A 529 17.17 -2.86 27.38
N PRO A 530 17.52 -3.72 26.41
CA PRO A 530 17.10 -5.11 26.43
C PRO A 530 17.53 -5.77 27.75
N ILE A 531 16.66 -6.61 28.31
CA ILE A 531 16.98 -7.39 29.52
C ILE A 531 17.96 -8.50 29.19
N GLU A 532 17.86 -9.04 27.97
CA GLU A 532 18.75 -10.08 27.45
C GLU A 532 19.51 -9.52 26.25
N GLU A 533 20.71 -10.02 25.99
CA GLU A 533 21.49 -9.66 24.81
C GLU A 533 20.75 -10.10 23.54
N ILE A 534 20.49 -9.14 22.65
CA ILE A 534 19.94 -9.40 21.32
C ILE A 534 21.11 -9.57 20.36
N LYS A 535 21.19 -10.72 19.70
CA LYS A 535 22.15 -10.93 18.64
C LYS A 535 21.63 -10.30 17.35
N GLU A 536 22.11 -9.12 17.05
CA GLU A 536 21.76 -8.40 15.84
C GLU A 536 22.56 -8.87 14.62
N LEU A 537 21.97 -8.65 13.44
CA LEU A 537 22.62 -8.87 12.15
C LEU A 537 23.85 -7.97 12.01
N SER A 538 24.97 -8.54 11.57
CA SER A 538 26.25 -7.85 11.38
C SER A 538 26.78 -8.07 9.96
N GLN A 539 27.62 -7.15 9.47
CA GLN A 539 28.37 -7.34 8.21
C GLN A 539 29.31 -8.54 8.24
N LYS A 540 29.60 -9.08 9.43
CA LYS A 540 30.38 -10.31 9.59
C LYS A 540 29.56 -11.55 9.28
N ASP A 541 28.24 -11.44 9.30
CA ASP A 541 27.35 -12.55 8.96
C ASP A 541 27.37 -12.78 7.44
N GLU A 542 27.63 -14.01 7.04
CA GLU A 542 27.75 -14.35 5.62
C GLU A 542 26.47 -14.01 4.86
N LYS A 543 26.60 -13.16 3.85
CA LYS A 543 25.50 -12.77 2.93
C LYS A 543 24.28 -12.16 3.60
N GLY A 544 24.40 -11.59 4.80
CA GLY A 544 23.26 -11.02 5.52
C GLY A 544 22.20 -12.07 5.89
N THR A 545 22.65 -13.30 6.15
CA THR A 545 21.78 -14.30 6.75
C THR A 545 21.73 -14.06 8.24
N TYR A 546 20.53 -14.05 8.80
CA TYR A 546 20.36 -13.98 10.25
C TYR A 546 21.19 -15.03 10.95
N PRO A 547 21.79 -14.68 12.10
CA PRO A 547 22.36 -15.69 12.98
C PRO A 547 21.26 -16.71 13.27
N THR A 548 21.49 -17.94 12.84
CA THR A 548 20.55 -19.04 12.94
C THR A 548 20.06 -19.23 14.37
N GLY A 549 18.82 -19.12 14.57
CA GLY A 549 18.14 -19.33 15.82
C GLY A 549 17.11 -18.24 16.08
N ALA A 550 16.23 -18.00 15.09
CA ALA A 550 14.95 -17.36 15.39
C ALA A 550 14.37 -18.10 16.59
N ARG A 551 14.54 -17.55 17.77
CA ARG A 551 13.90 -18.07 18.96
C ARG A 551 12.42 -17.76 18.79
N SER A 552 11.66 -18.73 18.38
CA SER A 552 10.24 -18.76 18.66
C SER A 552 10.06 -18.82 20.18
N GLY A 553 10.30 -17.69 20.82
CA GLY A 553 10.12 -17.52 22.25
C GLY A 553 8.67 -17.16 22.53
N VAL A 554 7.78 -18.14 22.42
CA VAL A 554 6.50 -18.03 23.12
C VAL A 554 6.83 -18.15 24.62
N LYS A 555 6.94 -17.04 25.33
CA LYS A 555 6.88 -17.06 26.78
C LYS A 555 5.40 -17.17 27.17
N GLU A 556 4.97 -18.36 27.56
CA GLU A 556 3.73 -18.53 28.30
C GLU A 556 3.85 -17.72 29.60
N GLY A 557 2.89 -16.81 29.83
CA GLY A 557 2.62 -16.29 31.16
C GLY A 557 3.04 -14.87 31.50
N ILE A 558 2.92 -13.89 30.58
CA ILE A 558 2.92 -12.47 30.99
C ILE A 558 1.48 -11.95 30.86
N THR A 559 0.79 -11.90 31.97
CA THR A 559 -0.49 -11.18 32.07
C THR A 559 -0.16 -9.72 32.37
N TYR A 560 -0.45 -8.81 31.48
CA TYR A 560 -0.47 -7.38 31.78
C TYR A 560 -1.82 -7.03 32.40
N LEU A 561 -1.79 -6.43 33.60
CA LEU A 561 -2.96 -5.87 34.29
C LEU A 561 -3.35 -4.53 33.66
#